data_fc71d6afddd83412ffe4e8d9de4bafc4
#
_entry.id   fc71d6afddd83412ffe4e8d9de4bafc4
#
_cell.length_a   1.000
_cell.length_b   1.000
_cell.length_c   1.000
_cell.angle_alpha   90.00
_cell.angle_beta   90.00
_cell.angle_gamma   90.00
#
_symmetry.space_group_name_H-M   'P 1'
#
loop_
_entity.id
_entity.type
_entity.pdbx_description
1 polymer ?
#
loop_
_entity_poly.entity_id
_entity_poly.type
_entity_poly.pdbx_seq_one_letter_code
_entity_poly.pdbx_strand_id
1 'polypeptide(L)'
;MSDKFLEELKEKTHFDQDSRIKFVGTVYDKELLMKIRENAYGYFHGHEVGGTNPSLLEALGSTDLNLLLDVGFNREVAEDSALYWTKQSGNLASLIDWADGMNADEISELGKKASLRIVEAYSWQHIADEYESRFFFDVRMKLMRNDSGSYGVLLYSENL
;
A
#
# COMPACT_ATOMS: atom_id res chain seq x y z
N MET A 1 -3.70 -8.93 19.46
CA MET A 1 -5.16 -8.72 19.60
C MET A 1 -5.49 -8.98 21.05
N SER A 2 -6.31 -8.16 21.72
CA SER A 2 -6.69 -8.46 23.10
C SER A 2 -7.67 -9.65 23.11
N ASP A 3 -7.52 -10.56 24.09
CA ASP A 3 -8.36 -11.76 24.19
C ASP A 3 -9.85 -11.40 24.20
N LYS A 4 -10.20 -10.30 24.89
CA LYS A 4 -11.58 -9.78 24.94
C LYS A 4 -12.16 -9.45 23.57
N PHE A 5 -11.40 -8.78 22.70
CA PHE A 5 -11.85 -8.44 21.34
C PHE A 5 -12.06 -9.70 20.48
N LEU A 6 -11.18 -10.68 20.62
CA LEU A 6 -11.28 -11.95 19.92
C LEU A 6 -12.56 -12.72 20.34
N GLU A 7 -12.84 -12.77 21.65
CA GLU A 7 -14.06 -13.42 22.17
C GLU A 7 -15.34 -12.71 21.70
N GLU A 8 -15.38 -11.37 21.74
CA GLU A 8 -16.52 -10.60 21.22
C GLU A 8 -16.73 -10.84 19.70
N LEU A 9 -15.63 -10.98 18.95
CA LEU A 9 -15.72 -11.28 17.52
C LEU A 9 -16.25 -12.68 17.25
N LYS A 10 -15.79 -13.69 18.01
CA LYS A 10 -16.31 -15.06 17.92
C LYS A 10 -17.80 -15.13 18.23
N GLU A 11 -18.23 -14.49 19.32
CA GLU A 11 -19.64 -14.45 19.72
C GLU A 11 -20.54 -13.82 18.67
N LYS A 12 -20.07 -12.77 18.00
CA LYS A 12 -20.85 -12.04 16.99
C LYS A 12 -20.89 -12.71 15.62
N THR A 13 -19.82 -13.36 15.22
CA THR A 13 -19.66 -13.80 13.82
C THR A 13 -19.57 -15.31 13.67
N HIS A 14 -19.30 -16.04 14.75
CA HIS A 14 -19.09 -17.49 14.75
C HIS A 14 -18.02 -17.96 13.73
N PHE A 15 -17.05 -17.09 13.40
CA PHE A 15 -16.04 -17.39 12.39
C PHE A 15 -15.18 -18.62 12.71
N ASP A 16 -15.02 -18.93 14.00
CA ASP A 16 -14.26 -20.07 14.51
C ASP A 16 -14.94 -21.42 14.20
N GLN A 17 -16.21 -21.41 13.84
CA GLN A 17 -16.97 -22.58 13.40
C GLN A 17 -16.86 -22.83 11.89
N ASP A 18 -16.37 -21.87 11.12
CA ASP A 18 -16.18 -22.02 9.68
C ASP A 18 -14.79 -22.61 9.39
N SER A 19 -14.74 -23.85 8.93
CA SER A 19 -13.48 -24.56 8.63
C SER A 19 -12.65 -23.93 7.51
N ARG A 20 -13.23 -23.03 6.70
CA ARG A 20 -12.54 -22.27 5.65
C ARG A 20 -11.68 -21.17 6.24
N ILE A 21 -12.02 -20.64 7.42
CA ILE A 21 -11.27 -19.57 8.08
C ILE A 21 -10.11 -20.18 8.85
N LYS A 22 -8.89 -19.73 8.54
CA LYS A 22 -7.65 -20.21 9.16
C LYS A 22 -6.88 -19.06 9.81
N PHE A 23 -6.70 -19.15 11.11
CA PHE A 23 -5.82 -18.24 11.86
C PHE A 23 -4.43 -18.85 11.94
N VAL A 24 -3.53 -18.39 11.09
CA VAL A 24 -2.16 -18.93 11.00
C VAL A 24 -1.18 -18.22 11.95
N GLY A 25 -1.64 -17.24 12.71
CA GLY A 25 -0.79 -16.46 13.61
C GLY A 25 0.17 -15.54 12.84
N THR A 26 1.26 -15.14 13.50
CA THR A 26 2.27 -14.26 12.89
C THR A 26 3.26 -15.09 12.07
N VAL A 27 3.43 -14.75 10.81
CA VAL A 27 4.43 -15.36 9.93
C VAL A 27 5.67 -14.47 9.91
N TYR A 28 6.79 -14.94 10.48
CA TYR A 28 8.07 -14.24 10.50
C TYR A 28 8.95 -14.57 9.30
N ASP A 29 8.71 -15.69 8.64
CA ASP A 29 9.40 -16.09 7.42
C ASP A 29 8.91 -15.24 6.24
N LYS A 30 9.78 -14.36 5.76
CA LYS A 30 9.45 -13.42 4.67
C LYS A 30 9.20 -14.13 3.35
N GLU A 31 9.93 -15.21 3.05
CA GLU A 31 9.74 -15.97 1.82
C GLU A 31 8.39 -16.69 1.81
N LEU A 32 8.04 -17.29 2.96
CA LEU A 32 6.73 -17.92 3.13
C LEU A 32 5.60 -16.88 3.02
N LEU A 33 5.75 -15.71 3.66
CA LEU A 33 4.74 -14.65 3.59
C LEU A 33 4.54 -14.14 2.16
N MET A 34 5.63 -13.97 1.42
CA MET A 34 5.58 -13.58 0.01
C MET A 34 4.84 -14.65 -0.82
N LYS A 35 5.18 -15.93 -0.66
CA LYS A 35 4.50 -17.03 -1.35
C LYS A 35 3.01 -17.13 -1.02
N ILE A 36 2.62 -16.85 0.23
CA ILE A 36 1.21 -16.80 0.61
C ILE A 36 0.48 -15.70 -0.17
N ARG A 37 1.09 -14.51 -0.30
CA ARG A 37 0.51 -13.40 -1.05
C ARG A 37 0.46 -13.66 -2.56
N GLU A 38 1.55 -14.15 -3.14
CA GLU A 38 1.62 -14.51 -4.58
C GLU A 38 0.59 -15.55 -5.00
N ASN A 39 0.22 -16.46 -4.10
CA ASN A 39 -0.76 -17.51 -4.36
C ASN A 39 -2.15 -17.20 -3.82
N ALA A 40 -2.35 -16.02 -3.24
CA ALA A 40 -3.66 -15.60 -2.79
C ALA A 40 -4.53 -15.16 -3.98
N TYR A 41 -5.81 -15.52 -3.94
CA TYR A 41 -6.80 -14.98 -4.88
C TYR A 41 -6.94 -13.47 -4.75
N GLY A 42 -6.90 -12.94 -3.53
CA GLY A 42 -6.95 -11.51 -3.26
C GLY A 42 -6.48 -11.18 -1.85
N TYR A 43 -6.09 -9.94 -1.66
CA TYR A 43 -5.63 -9.39 -0.39
C TYR A 43 -6.60 -8.31 0.12
N PHE A 44 -7.00 -8.43 1.40
CA PHE A 44 -7.86 -7.44 2.07
C PHE A 44 -7.03 -6.54 2.98
N HIS A 45 -7.15 -5.23 2.82
CA HIS A 45 -6.50 -4.24 3.65
C HIS A 45 -7.50 -3.31 4.31
N GLY A 46 -7.62 -3.41 5.63
CA GLY A 46 -8.58 -2.65 6.43
C GLY A 46 -7.98 -1.57 7.33
N HIS A 47 -6.70 -1.19 7.14
CA HIS A 47 -6.09 -0.13 7.94
C HIS A 47 -6.76 1.22 7.66
N GLU A 48 -7.13 1.91 8.73
CA GLU A 48 -7.86 3.18 8.69
C GLU A 48 -7.02 4.37 9.13
N VAL A 49 -5.97 4.13 9.91
CA VAL A 49 -5.14 5.17 10.53
C VAL A 49 -3.68 4.90 10.23
N GLY A 50 -2.95 5.93 9.83
CA GLY A 50 -1.52 5.85 9.58
C GLY A 50 -1.14 6.52 8.26
N GLY A 51 0.02 6.16 7.73
CA GLY A 51 0.53 6.57 6.43
C GLY A 51 0.79 5.33 5.56
N THR A 52 1.81 5.40 4.72
CA THR A 52 2.25 4.28 3.89
C THR A 52 2.52 3.04 4.73
N ASN A 53 1.76 1.98 4.50
CA ASN A 53 1.85 0.74 5.25
C ASN A 53 2.73 -0.27 4.51
N PRO A 54 3.84 -0.77 5.11
CA PRO A 54 4.72 -1.74 4.47
C PRO A 54 3.99 -3.00 3.98
N SER A 55 3.03 -3.51 4.77
CA SER A 55 2.24 -4.69 4.36
C SER A 55 1.38 -4.44 3.13
N LEU A 56 0.92 -3.20 2.93
CA LEU A 56 0.18 -2.81 1.72
C LEU A 56 1.13 -2.77 0.50
N LEU A 57 2.33 -2.17 0.66
CA LEU A 57 3.32 -2.14 -0.43
C LEU A 57 3.73 -3.56 -0.86
N GLU A 58 3.99 -4.43 0.12
CA GLU A 58 4.33 -5.83 -0.14
C GLU A 58 3.17 -6.59 -0.83
N ALA A 59 1.92 -6.33 -0.45
CA ALA A 59 0.76 -6.95 -1.08
C ALA A 59 0.56 -6.46 -2.52
N LEU A 60 0.63 -5.15 -2.77
CA LEU A 60 0.55 -4.57 -4.11
C LEU A 60 1.67 -5.06 -5.04
N GLY A 61 2.84 -5.38 -4.48
CA GLY A 61 3.96 -5.94 -5.24
C GLY A 61 3.86 -7.45 -5.52
N SER A 62 2.91 -8.17 -4.90
CA SER A 62 2.88 -9.64 -4.95
C SER A 62 1.50 -10.27 -5.16
N THR A 63 0.41 -9.52 -5.01
CA THR A 63 -0.96 -10.01 -5.16
C THR A 63 -1.69 -9.20 -6.22
N ASP A 64 -2.28 -9.86 -7.20
CA ASP A 64 -2.93 -9.18 -8.34
C ASP A 64 -4.23 -8.46 -7.94
N LEU A 65 -5.04 -9.05 -7.07
CA LEU A 65 -6.32 -8.49 -6.64
C LEU A 65 -6.21 -7.92 -5.21
N ASN A 66 -6.24 -6.61 -5.09
CA ASN A 66 -6.16 -5.91 -3.80
C ASN A 66 -7.47 -5.17 -3.50
N LEU A 67 -8.11 -5.48 -2.36
CA LEU A 67 -9.35 -4.87 -1.89
C LEU A 67 -9.05 -4.02 -0.64
N LEU A 68 -9.06 -2.70 -0.80
CA LEU A 68 -8.56 -1.76 0.20
C LEU A 68 -9.71 -0.96 0.83
N LEU A 69 -9.61 -0.68 2.13
CA LEU A 69 -10.48 0.30 2.76
C LEU A 69 -10.28 1.67 2.11
N ASP A 70 -11.37 2.32 1.72
CA ASP A 70 -11.39 3.61 1.06
C ASP A 70 -11.04 4.73 2.03
N VAL A 71 -9.74 4.96 2.21
CA VAL A 71 -9.17 6.07 2.99
C VAL A 71 -8.04 6.73 2.19
N GLY A 72 -7.78 8.01 2.49
CA GLY A 72 -6.87 8.84 1.70
C GLY A 72 -5.50 8.20 1.43
N PHE A 73 -4.83 7.68 2.46
CA PHE A 73 -3.51 7.09 2.30
C PHE A 73 -3.49 5.76 1.54
N ASN A 74 -4.55 4.93 1.62
CA ASN A 74 -4.65 3.72 0.80
C ASN A 74 -4.84 4.08 -0.68
N ARG A 75 -5.65 5.13 -0.95
CA ARG A 75 -5.83 5.64 -2.32
C ARG A 75 -4.57 6.27 -2.87
N GLU A 76 -3.82 7.02 -2.06
CA GLU A 76 -2.55 7.61 -2.46
C GLU A 76 -1.53 6.54 -2.86
N VAL A 77 -1.47 5.43 -2.10
CA VAL A 77 -0.54 4.34 -2.37
C VAL A 77 -0.92 3.56 -3.62
N ALA A 78 -2.17 3.09 -3.72
CA ALA A 78 -2.58 2.15 -4.75
C ALA A 78 -3.25 2.78 -5.98
N GLU A 79 -3.72 4.03 -5.88
CA GLU A 79 -4.39 4.76 -6.98
C GLU A 79 -5.49 3.92 -7.66
N ASP A 80 -5.38 3.64 -8.96
CA ASP A 80 -6.33 2.85 -9.75
C ASP A 80 -5.91 1.37 -9.90
N SER A 81 -4.93 0.91 -9.11
CA SER A 81 -4.42 -0.46 -9.14
C SER A 81 -5.11 -1.40 -8.15
N ALA A 82 -6.14 -0.93 -7.45
CA ALA A 82 -6.86 -1.70 -6.44
C ALA A 82 -8.36 -1.40 -6.47
N LEU A 83 -9.13 -2.26 -5.84
CA LEU A 83 -10.56 -2.07 -5.60
C LEU A 83 -10.77 -1.49 -4.19
N TYR A 84 -11.79 -0.64 -4.03
CA TYR A 84 -11.98 0.08 -2.77
C TYR A 84 -13.37 -0.19 -2.17
N TRP A 85 -13.38 -0.46 -0.87
CA TRP A 85 -14.58 -0.66 -0.09
C TRP A 85 -14.70 0.35 1.04
N THR A 86 -15.93 0.64 1.45
CA THR A 86 -16.23 1.54 2.55
C THR A 86 -16.83 0.77 3.73
N LYS A 87 -16.87 1.38 4.91
CA LYS A 87 -17.52 0.81 6.11
C LYS A 87 -19.06 0.80 6.05
N GLN A 88 -19.62 1.27 4.95
CA GLN A 88 -21.07 1.20 4.75
C GLN A 88 -21.53 -0.26 4.70
N SER A 89 -22.59 -0.57 5.42
CA SER A 89 -23.13 -1.93 5.47
C SER A 89 -23.43 -2.49 4.07
N GLY A 90 -22.96 -3.70 3.80
CA GLY A 90 -23.10 -4.38 2.51
C GLY A 90 -22.11 -3.98 1.43
N ASN A 91 -21.37 -2.87 1.57
CA ASN A 91 -20.45 -2.39 0.53
C ASN A 91 -19.31 -3.38 0.25
N LEU A 92 -18.65 -3.90 1.30
CA LEU A 92 -17.60 -4.90 1.12
C LEU A 92 -18.14 -6.20 0.51
N ALA A 93 -19.32 -6.66 0.93
CA ALA A 93 -19.93 -7.85 0.35
C ALA A 93 -20.20 -7.67 -1.15
N SER A 94 -20.79 -6.55 -1.54
CA SER A 94 -21.02 -6.24 -2.96
C SER A 94 -19.71 -6.13 -3.77
N LEU A 95 -18.62 -5.64 -3.15
CA LEU A 95 -17.32 -5.59 -3.81
C LEU A 95 -16.72 -6.98 -4.00
N ILE A 96 -16.90 -7.88 -3.02
CA ILE A 96 -16.46 -9.27 -3.13
C ILE A 96 -17.23 -9.98 -4.27
N ASP A 97 -18.57 -9.85 -4.30
CA ASP A 97 -19.41 -10.44 -5.36
C ASP A 97 -18.99 -9.92 -6.75
N TRP A 98 -18.66 -8.64 -6.85
CA TRP A 98 -18.16 -8.06 -8.10
C TRP A 98 -16.77 -8.61 -8.47
N ALA A 99 -15.85 -8.68 -7.51
CA ALA A 99 -14.50 -9.21 -7.72
C ALA A 99 -14.52 -10.69 -8.13
N ASP A 100 -15.44 -11.49 -7.56
CA ASP A 100 -15.64 -12.89 -7.95
C ASP A 100 -16.18 -13.04 -9.39
N GLY A 101 -16.81 -12.01 -9.92
CA GLY A 101 -17.28 -11.95 -11.31
C GLY A 101 -16.22 -11.49 -12.32
N MET A 102 -15.06 -11.00 -11.87
CA MET A 102 -13.99 -10.53 -12.74
C MET A 102 -13.32 -11.70 -13.46
N ASN A 103 -12.93 -11.48 -14.71
CA ASN A 103 -12.14 -12.46 -15.44
C ASN A 103 -10.63 -12.34 -15.09
N ALA A 104 -9.87 -13.36 -15.47
CA ALA A 104 -8.44 -13.43 -15.16
C ALA A 104 -7.60 -12.29 -15.77
N ASP A 105 -8.01 -11.79 -16.94
CA ASP A 105 -7.29 -10.69 -17.61
C ASP A 105 -7.50 -9.36 -16.87
N GLU A 106 -8.71 -9.10 -16.39
CA GLU A 106 -9.02 -7.92 -15.56
C GLU A 106 -8.22 -7.93 -14.25
N ILE A 107 -8.15 -9.06 -13.57
CA ILE A 107 -7.38 -9.23 -12.32
C ILE A 107 -5.88 -9.05 -12.61
N SER A 108 -5.37 -9.68 -13.66
CA SER A 108 -3.97 -9.56 -14.08
C SER A 108 -3.59 -8.12 -14.44
N GLU A 109 -4.51 -7.37 -15.03
CA GLU A 109 -4.25 -5.96 -15.35
C GLU A 109 -4.14 -5.09 -14.09
N LEU A 110 -4.97 -5.33 -13.08
CA LEU A 110 -4.83 -4.68 -11.77
C LEU A 110 -3.49 -5.01 -11.13
N GLY A 111 -3.06 -6.28 -11.15
CA GLY A 111 -1.78 -6.73 -10.61
C GLY A 111 -0.58 -6.07 -11.30
N LYS A 112 -0.61 -5.95 -12.64
CA LYS A 112 0.43 -5.24 -13.39
C LYS A 112 0.51 -3.76 -13.00
N LYS A 113 -0.63 -3.07 -12.89
CA LYS A 113 -0.68 -1.69 -12.42
C LYS A 113 -0.13 -1.55 -11.01
N ALA A 114 -0.51 -2.45 -10.09
CA ALA A 114 -0.05 -2.44 -8.72
C ALA A 114 1.48 -2.62 -8.64
N SER A 115 2.02 -3.62 -9.34
CA SER A 115 3.46 -3.88 -9.39
C SER A 115 4.23 -2.69 -9.99
N LEU A 116 3.73 -2.10 -11.08
CA LEU A 116 4.34 -0.92 -11.70
C LEU A 116 4.36 0.26 -10.73
N ARG A 117 3.24 0.53 -10.06
CA ARG A 117 3.13 1.60 -9.06
C ARG A 117 4.17 1.46 -7.95
N ILE A 118 4.40 0.22 -7.45
CA ILE A 118 5.41 -0.04 -6.42
C ILE A 118 6.82 0.24 -6.94
N VAL A 119 7.14 -0.18 -8.14
CA VAL A 119 8.46 0.04 -8.74
C VAL A 119 8.72 1.54 -8.97
N GLU A 120 7.74 2.27 -9.47
CA GLU A 120 7.89 3.69 -9.84
C GLU A 120 7.90 4.63 -8.64
N ALA A 121 7.06 4.38 -7.62
CA ALA A 121 6.88 5.33 -6.53
C ALA A 121 7.44 4.90 -5.16
N TYR A 122 7.68 3.60 -4.96
CA TYR A 122 8.06 3.03 -3.67
C TYR A 122 9.32 2.18 -3.72
N SER A 123 10.06 2.16 -4.85
CA SER A 123 11.36 1.51 -4.89
C SER A 123 12.39 2.28 -4.06
N TRP A 124 13.35 1.56 -3.50
CA TRP A 124 14.46 2.19 -2.77
C TRP A 124 15.23 3.19 -3.63
N GLN A 125 15.38 2.91 -4.94
CA GLN A 125 16.03 3.83 -5.86
C GLN A 125 15.26 5.14 -5.97
N HIS A 126 13.94 5.08 -6.23
CA HIS A 126 13.10 6.27 -6.30
C HIS A 126 13.15 7.10 -5.01
N ILE A 127 13.05 6.43 -3.85
CA ILE A 127 13.12 7.11 -2.55
C ILE A 127 14.49 7.77 -2.36
N ALA A 128 15.58 7.10 -2.72
CA ALA A 128 16.93 7.65 -2.63
C ALA A 128 17.09 8.89 -3.54
N ASP A 129 16.64 8.81 -4.79
CA ASP A 129 16.71 9.91 -5.77
C ASP A 129 15.89 11.13 -5.29
N GLU A 130 14.70 10.92 -4.72
CA GLU A 130 13.87 11.96 -4.12
C GLU A 130 14.57 12.65 -2.92
N TYR A 131 15.21 11.87 -2.05
CA TYR A 131 15.97 12.41 -0.93
C TYR A 131 17.19 13.21 -1.42
N GLU A 132 17.94 12.68 -2.39
CA GLU A 132 19.09 13.38 -2.97
C GLU A 132 18.66 14.70 -3.62
N SER A 133 17.63 14.70 -4.43
CA SER A 133 17.14 15.90 -5.10
C SER A 133 16.74 16.98 -4.11
N ARG A 134 16.03 16.63 -3.04
CA ARG A 134 15.62 17.55 -1.96
C ARG A 134 16.82 18.04 -1.16
N PHE A 135 17.74 17.14 -0.82
CA PHE A 135 18.95 17.51 -0.07
C PHE A 135 19.81 18.51 -0.85
N PHE A 136 20.07 18.25 -2.14
CA PHE A 136 20.82 19.17 -2.99
C PHE A 136 20.09 20.50 -3.18
N PHE A 137 18.77 20.48 -3.29
CA PHE A 137 17.99 21.71 -3.36
C PHE A 137 18.10 22.53 -2.07
N ASP A 138 17.95 21.91 -0.91
CA ASP A 138 18.06 22.60 0.40
C ASP A 138 19.49 23.12 0.67
N VAL A 139 20.52 22.38 0.29
CA VAL A 139 21.92 22.80 0.43
C VAL A 139 22.21 23.97 -0.49
N ARG A 140 21.77 23.93 -1.75
CA ARG A 140 21.87 25.08 -2.68
C ARG A 140 21.19 26.33 -2.12
N MET A 141 19.98 26.21 -1.58
CA MET A 141 19.25 27.32 -1.01
C MET A 141 19.95 27.90 0.24
N LYS A 142 20.60 27.06 1.07
CA LYS A 142 21.38 27.52 2.24
C LYS A 142 22.69 28.21 1.85
N LEU A 143 23.38 27.76 0.82
CA LEU A 143 24.58 28.37 0.33
C LEU A 143 24.37 29.72 -0.40
N MET A 144 23.10 29.99 -0.80
CA MET A 144 22.71 31.24 -1.45
C MET A 144 22.32 32.36 -0.47
N ARG A 145 22.32 32.11 0.84
CA ARG A 145 22.07 33.12 1.86
C ARG A 145 23.37 33.91 2.11
N ASN A 146 23.48 35.06 1.47
CA ASN A 146 24.64 35.92 1.69
C ASN A 146 24.56 36.62 3.07
N ASP A 147 25.69 37.17 3.51
CA ASP A 147 25.85 37.85 4.82
C ASP A 147 24.90 39.06 5.02
N SER A 148 24.22 39.52 3.98
CA SER A 148 23.27 40.63 4.00
C SER A 148 21.80 40.19 4.19
N GLY A 149 21.55 38.86 4.29
CA GLY A 149 20.17 38.32 4.49
C GLY A 149 19.27 38.35 3.25
N SER A 150 19.82 38.72 2.08
CA SER A 150 19.10 38.69 0.81
C SER A 150 19.31 37.36 0.08
N TYR A 151 18.25 36.88 -0.59
CA TYR A 151 18.33 35.67 -1.42
C TYR A 151 18.76 36.04 -2.83
N GLY A 152 19.96 35.62 -3.23
CA GLY A 152 20.42 35.74 -4.63
C GLY A 152 20.30 34.37 -5.32
N VAL A 153 19.59 34.32 -6.46
CA VAL A 153 19.53 33.11 -7.30
C VAL A 153 20.73 33.12 -8.25
N LEU A 154 21.76 32.35 -7.94
CA LEU A 154 22.80 32.03 -8.89
C LEU A 154 22.44 30.74 -9.63
N LEU A 155 21.97 30.88 -10.88
CA LEU A 155 21.80 29.75 -11.78
C LEU A 155 23.21 29.32 -12.27
N TYR A 156 23.71 28.22 -11.71
CA TYR A 156 24.84 27.52 -12.31
C TYR A 156 24.29 26.56 -13.37
N SER A 157 24.57 26.86 -14.64
CA SER A 157 24.46 25.88 -15.71
C SER A 157 25.77 25.07 -15.72
N GLU A 158 25.76 23.86 -15.23
CA GLU A 158 26.81 22.91 -15.58
C GLU A 158 26.41 22.21 -16.88
N ASN A 159 27.11 22.61 -17.94
CA ASN A 159 27.32 21.75 -19.09
C ASN A 159 28.27 20.62 -18.64
N LEU A 160 27.81 19.40 -18.66
CA LEU A 160 28.60 18.20 -18.89
C LEU A 160 27.72 17.19 -19.66
#